data_91ee2e91e5c5f6586ac4b4c8f2852f74
#
_entry.id   91ee2e91e5c5f6586ac4b4c8f2852f74
#
_cell.length_a   1.000
_cell.length_b   1.000
_cell.length_c   1.000
_cell.angle_alpha   90.00
_cell.angle_beta   90.00
_cell.angle_gamma   90.00
#
_symmetry.space_group_name_H-M   'P 1'
#
loop_
_entity.id
_entity.type
_entity.pdbx_description
1 polymer ?
#
loop_
_entity_poly.entity_id
_entity_poly.type
_entity_poly.pdbx_seq_one_letter_code
_entity_poly.pdbx_strand_id
1 'polypeptide(L)'
;MKHTKAKLAVFSLAVTIILAMVLTACGSESGTQTNAPISSTSTSDSTLPTSITDVYGRTVELPEEINSTICLGAGALRMVCYAQGEDKVIGVEEAEHEQTLAKAYNYLNYDKFKDLPIVGQGGSGGNTPYEEEIIKVNPDVIIAAYTQQEADKLQAKTGIPVVCVAYDGIFDPTMDQSLELIGTLLGKQERCKEVIDYMQAAKQDLNNRTKDIPDDQKPTVFSGAVSFRGGHGIEGTYAQFPPFVAINAKNVVDETGKDGSLIIDKEKILTWNPDIIFLDPNNIQLVRDDYKDNPDFYHSLKAVQDGKVYTQIAYNWYTTNVEVAIADAYYAGTIIYP
;
A
#
# COMPACT_ATOMS: atom_id res chain seq x y z
N MET A 1 -36.96 -35.24 -34.15
CA MET A 1 -38.39 -34.91 -33.99
C MET A 1 -38.65 -34.41 -32.57
N LYS A 2 -39.37 -33.32 -32.50
CA LYS A 2 -39.97 -32.62 -31.35
C LYS A 2 -39.10 -31.60 -30.58
N HIS A 3 -39.36 -30.35 -30.95
CA HIS A 3 -39.07 -29.12 -30.26
C HIS A 3 -39.81 -28.99 -28.92
N THR A 4 -39.16 -28.37 -27.93
CA THR A 4 -39.93 -27.68 -26.91
C THR A 4 -39.23 -26.32 -26.59
N LYS A 5 -39.93 -25.25 -26.96
CA LYS A 5 -39.56 -23.85 -26.68
C LYS A 5 -39.97 -23.51 -25.23
N ALA A 6 -39.10 -22.99 -24.42
CA ALA A 6 -39.45 -22.34 -23.15
C ALA A 6 -39.36 -20.81 -23.28
N LYS A 7 -40.43 -20.15 -22.87
CA LYS A 7 -40.68 -18.71 -23.05
C LYS A 7 -39.93 -17.89 -22.04
N LEU A 8 -39.34 -16.79 -22.54
CA LEU A 8 -38.77 -15.71 -21.78
C LEU A 8 -39.91 -14.79 -21.28
N ALA A 9 -40.05 -14.60 -19.97
CA ALA A 9 -40.97 -13.64 -19.38
C ALA A 9 -40.19 -12.37 -19.00
N VAL A 10 -40.50 -11.27 -19.69
CA VAL A 10 -39.99 -9.92 -19.38
C VAL A 10 -40.91 -9.31 -18.34
N PHE A 11 -40.40 -8.95 -17.17
CA PHE A 11 -41.09 -8.12 -16.18
C PHE A 11 -40.64 -6.68 -16.34
N SER A 12 -41.55 -5.85 -16.88
CA SER A 12 -41.41 -4.41 -16.96
C SER A 12 -42.05 -3.78 -15.71
N LEU A 13 -41.25 -3.10 -14.88
CA LEU A 13 -41.77 -2.34 -13.72
C LEU A 13 -41.78 -0.84 -14.06
N ALA A 14 -42.95 -0.27 -14.26
CA ALA A 14 -43.16 1.13 -14.48
C ALA A 14 -43.13 1.89 -13.15
N VAL A 15 -42.25 2.89 -13.01
CA VAL A 15 -42.24 3.84 -11.88
C VAL A 15 -43.01 5.08 -12.28
N THR A 16 -44.12 5.32 -11.60
CA THR A 16 -44.99 6.49 -11.80
C THR A 16 -44.51 7.64 -10.90
N ILE A 17 -44.11 8.76 -11.51
CA ILE A 17 -43.78 10.00 -10.81
C ILE A 17 -45.04 10.80 -10.62
N ILE A 18 -45.43 11.10 -9.38
CA ILE A 18 -46.51 12.03 -9.03
C ILE A 18 -45.90 13.40 -8.78
N LEU A 19 -46.25 14.35 -9.69
CA LEU A 19 -45.93 15.78 -9.58
C LEU A 19 -47.12 16.48 -8.94
N ALA A 20 -46.97 17.00 -7.72
CA ALA A 20 -47.95 17.84 -7.08
C ALA A 20 -47.57 19.32 -7.25
N MET A 21 -48.29 20.05 -8.09
CA MET A 21 -48.29 21.52 -8.16
C MET A 21 -49.24 22.08 -7.11
N VAL A 22 -48.77 23.02 -6.30
CA VAL A 22 -49.60 23.93 -5.55
C VAL A 22 -49.29 25.36 -5.99
N LEU A 23 -50.22 25.95 -6.71
CA LEU A 23 -50.29 27.38 -7.01
C LEU A 23 -51.13 28.08 -5.94
N THR A 24 -50.60 29.10 -5.30
CA THR A 24 -51.42 30.12 -4.66
C THR A 24 -50.79 31.50 -4.84
N ALA A 25 -51.66 32.47 -5.12
CA ALA A 25 -51.40 33.73 -5.76
C ALA A 25 -51.11 34.92 -4.81
N CYS A 26 -50.44 35.92 -5.43
CA CYS A 26 -50.52 37.37 -5.27
C CYS A 26 -50.57 38.04 -3.89
N GLY A 27 -49.56 38.91 -3.70
CA GLY A 27 -49.57 40.09 -2.82
C GLY A 27 -48.40 40.99 -3.18
N SER A 28 -48.69 42.14 -3.80
CA SER A 28 -47.72 43.18 -4.19
C SER A 28 -47.28 43.98 -2.98
N GLU A 29 -45.96 44.18 -2.80
CA GLU A 29 -45.43 45.44 -2.24
C GLU A 29 -43.98 45.68 -2.70
N SER A 30 -43.74 46.91 -3.15
CA SER A 30 -42.48 47.46 -3.64
C SER A 30 -41.43 47.56 -2.52
N GLY A 31 -40.28 46.94 -2.69
CA GLY A 31 -39.09 47.19 -1.87
C GLY A 31 -37.84 46.94 -2.70
N THR A 32 -37.18 48.02 -3.10
CA THR A 32 -35.90 47.98 -3.81
C THR A 32 -34.85 47.40 -2.92
N GLN A 33 -34.41 46.17 -3.19
CA GLN A 33 -33.20 45.60 -2.61
C GLN A 33 -32.17 45.33 -3.70
N THR A 34 -31.06 46.02 -3.56
CA THR A 34 -29.82 45.85 -4.31
C THR A 34 -29.29 44.44 -4.15
N ASN A 35 -29.26 43.67 -5.23
CA ASN A 35 -28.57 42.36 -5.31
C ASN A 35 -27.08 42.60 -5.30
N ALA A 36 -26.42 42.28 -4.18
CA ALA A 36 -25.01 42.00 -4.14
C ALA A 36 -24.79 40.52 -4.57
N PRO A 37 -23.85 40.19 -5.45
CA PRO A 37 -23.53 38.82 -5.77
C PRO A 37 -22.89 38.12 -4.56
N ILE A 38 -23.53 37.05 -4.09
CA ILE A 38 -22.95 36.15 -3.11
C ILE A 38 -21.83 35.39 -3.84
N SER A 39 -20.61 35.88 -3.71
CA SER A 39 -19.38 35.18 -4.10
C SER A 39 -19.12 34.18 -3.00
N SER A 40 -19.57 32.93 -3.19
CA SER A 40 -19.16 31.80 -2.37
C SER A 40 -17.79 31.33 -2.87
N THR A 41 -16.74 32.07 -2.56
CA THR A 41 -15.37 31.59 -2.66
C THR A 41 -15.03 31.00 -1.29
N SER A 42 -15.27 29.73 -1.10
CA SER A 42 -14.63 28.96 -0.04
C SER A 42 -13.22 28.61 -0.53
N THR A 43 -12.33 29.58 -0.55
CA THR A 43 -10.89 29.34 -0.52
C THR A 43 -10.58 28.94 0.92
N SER A 44 -10.40 27.65 1.16
CA SER A 44 -9.64 27.20 2.32
C SER A 44 -8.21 27.64 2.08
N ASP A 45 -7.87 28.78 2.61
CA ASP A 45 -6.49 29.32 2.64
C ASP A 45 -5.71 28.46 3.66
N SER A 46 -5.34 27.25 3.28
CA SER A 46 -4.44 26.40 4.06
C SER A 46 -3.02 26.88 3.79
N THR A 47 -2.62 27.94 4.47
CA THR A 47 -1.22 28.35 4.48
C THR A 47 -0.38 27.22 5.05
N LEU A 48 0.74 26.89 4.37
CA LEU A 48 1.72 25.93 4.86
C LEU A 48 2.18 26.36 6.28
N PRO A 49 2.23 25.45 7.27
CA PRO A 49 2.76 25.79 8.58
C PRO A 49 4.25 26.14 8.49
N THR A 50 4.75 27.02 9.36
CA THR A 50 6.17 27.39 9.41
C THR A 50 7.07 26.25 9.88
N SER A 51 6.52 25.26 10.58
CA SER A 51 7.21 24.05 11.00
C SER A 51 6.26 22.85 11.08
N ILE A 52 6.80 21.64 11.01
CA ILE A 52 6.05 20.40 11.13
C ILE A 52 6.77 19.43 12.07
N THR A 53 6.02 18.59 12.77
CA THR A 53 6.59 17.51 13.59
C THR A 53 6.51 16.20 12.80
N ASP A 54 7.66 15.57 12.53
CA ASP A 54 7.75 14.34 11.77
C ASP A 54 7.45 13.07 12.60
N VAL A 55 7.50 11.87 11.95
CA VAL A 55 7.17 10.59 12.61
C VAL A 55 8.09 10.22 13.78
N TYR A 56 9.25 10.85 13.91
CA TYR A 56 10.17 10.67 15.05
C TYR A 56 10.05 11.76 16.10
N GLY A 57 9.09 12.69 15.96
CA GLY A 57 8.89 13.81 16.88
C GLY A 57 9.89 14.96 16.68
N ARG A 58 10.62 15.00 15.54
CA ARG A 58 11.50 16.10 15.19
C ARG A 58 10.68 17.30 14.71
N THR A 59 10.94 18.48 15.22
CA THR A 59 10.39 19.73 14.66
C THR A 59 11.28 20.19 13.50
N VAL A 60 10.70 20.29 12.31
CA VAL A 60 11.39 20.70 11.08
C VAL A 60 10.80 22.04 10.64
N GLU A 61 11.65 23.07 10.54
CA GLU A 61 11.28 24.36 9.98
C GLU A 61 11.10 24.21 8.46
N LEU A 62 10.02 24.80 7.94
CA LEU A 62 9.64 24.71 6.53
C LEU A 62 9.81 26.06 5.83
N PRO A 63 10.08 26.08 4.52
CA PRO A 63 10.01 27.31 3.72
C PRO A 63 8.56 27.80 3.61
N GLU A 64 8.38 29.04 3.18
CA GLU A 64 7.03 29.64 3.01
C GLU A 64 6.17 28.86 2.00
N GLU A 65 6.80 28.26 0.98
CA GLU A 65 6.15 27.45 -0.05
C GLU A 65 6.99 26.19 -0.34
N ILE A 66 6.33 25.09 -0.68
CA ILE A 66 6.94 23.84 -1.17
C ILE A 66 6.43 23.57 -2.58
N ASN A 67 7.28 23.84 -3.57
CA ASN A 67 7.01 23.62 -4.99
C ASN A 67 7.75 22.39 -5.53
N SER A 68 8.79 21.95 -4.83
CA SER A 68 9.65 20.85 -5.23
C SER A 68 10.05 19.96 -4.05
N THR A 69 10.20 18.68 -4.30
CA THR A 69 10.67 17.68 -3.33
C THR A 69 11.53 16.63 -4.01
N ILE A 70 12.33 15.95 -3.20
CA ILE A 70 12.92 14.64 -3.53
C ILE A 70 12.50 13.63 -2.48
N CYS A 71 12.46 12.36 -2.86
CA CYS A 71 12.08 11.26 -1.98
C CYS A 71 13.27 10.31 -1.81
N LEU A 72 13.63 10.01 -0.58
CA LEU A 72 14.76 9.15 -0.24
C LEU A 72 14.33 8.03 0.70
N GLY A 73 14.89 6.84 0.47
CA GLY A 73 14.63 5.67 1.29
C GLY A 73 13.33 4.93 0.94
N ALA A 74 13.28 3.69 1.43
CA ALA A 74 12.26 2.72 1.05
C ALA A 74 10.84 3.17 1.40
N GLY A 75 10.01 3.43 0.38
CA GLY A 75 8.60 3.77 0.51
C GLY A 75 8.28 5.27 0.51
N ALA A 76 9.25 6.18 0.63
CA ALA A 76 8.99 7.62 0.61
C ALA A 76 8.30 8.05 -0.70
N LEU A 77 8.88 7.70 -1.86
CA LEU A 77 8.30 8.03 -3.17
C LEU A 77 6.93 7.36 -3.39
N ARG A 78 6.76 6.12 -2.90
CA ARG A 78 5.46 5.42 -2.96
C ARG A 78 4.36 6.20 -2.27
N MET A 79 4.59 6.67 -1.04
CA MET A 79 3.60 7.46 -0.29
C MET A 79 3.29 8.79 -0.97
N VAL A 80 4.30 9.44 -1.57
CA VAL A 80 4.10 10.65 -2.40
C VAL A 80 3.25 10.35 -3.63
N CYS A 81 3.42 9.19 -4.29
CA CYS A 81 2.55 8.75 -5.38
C CYS A 81 1.12 8.45 -4.91
N TYR A 82 0.92 7.85 -3.74
CA TYR A 82 -0.43 7.67 -3.18
C TYR A 82 -1.14 9.01 -2.93
N ALA A 83 -0.38 10.02 -2.51
CA ALA A 83 -0.85 11.39 -2.35
C ALA A 83 -1.09 12.12 -3.69
N GLN A 84 -0.73 11.55 -4.84
CA GLN A 84 -0.71 12.23 -6.14
C GLN A 84 0.14 13.50 -6.12
N GLY A 85 1.31 13.41 -5.48
CA GLY A 85 2.28 14.49 -5.35
C GLY A 85 3.50 14.35 -6.27
N GLU A 86 3.51 13.38 -7.18
CA GLU A 86 4.63 13.04 -8.05
C GLU A 86 5.04 14.19 -9.00
N ASP A 87 4.15 15.12 -9.28
CA ASP A 87 4.44 16.29 -10.12
C ASP A 87 5.40 17.29 -9.44
N LYS A 88 5.57 17.22 -8.12
CA LYS A 88 6.53 18.02 -7.36
C LYS A 88 7.89 17.34 -7.20
N VAL A 89 8.04 16.08 -7.62
CA VAL A 89 9.28 15.32 -7.49
C VAL A 89 10.26 15.76 -8.58
N ILE A 90 11.45 16.23 -8.18
CA ILE A 90 12.48 16.76 -9.08
C ILE A 90 13.80 15.98 -9.06
N GLY A 91 13.87 14.89 -8.32
CA GLY A 91 14.98 13.95 -8.28
C GLY A 91 14.57 12.65 -7.62
N VAL A 92 15.16 11.53 -8.02
CA VAL A 92 14.83 10.18 -7.55
C VAL A 92 16.09 9.37 -7.24
N GLU A 93 15.94 8.26 -6.51
CA GLU A 93 17.03 7.31 -6.28
C GLU A 93 17.29 6.45 -7.54
N GLU A 94 18.51 5.89 -7.69
CA GLU A 94 18.86 4.97 -8.77
C GLU A 94 17.86 3.82 -8.93
N ALA A 95 17.39 3.27 -7.80
CA ALA A 95 16.40 2.20 -7.79
C ALA A 95 15.10 2.56 -8.50
N GLU A 96 14.79 3.85 -8.66
CA GLU A 96 13.55 4.31 -9.31
C GLU A 96 13.69 4.44 -10.83
N HIS A 97 14.91 4.39 -11.37
CA HIS A 97 15.15 4.31 -12.81
C HIS A 97 14.91 2.91 -13.39
N GLU A 98 14.65 1.90 -12.55
CA GLU A 98 14.22 0.57 -13.00
C GLU A 98 12.70 0.50 -13.06
N GLN A 99 12.14 0.39 -14.26
CA GLN A 99 10.71 0.14 -14.45
C GLN A 99 10.39 -1.34 -14.20
N THR A 100 9.63 -1.63 -13.15
CA THR A 100 9.20 -3.00 -12.84
C THR A 100 7.77 -3.03 -12.30
N LEU A 101 7.00 -4.07 -12.68
CA LEU A 101 5.66 -4.31 -12.13
C LEU A 101 5.67 -4.55 -10.61
N ALA A 102 6.83 -4.92 -10.03
CA ALA A 102 7.00 -5.08 -8.60
C ALA A 102 6.92 -3.77 -7.81
N LYS A 103 6.98 -2.62 -8.49
CA LYS A 103 6.77 -1.27 -7.94
C LYS A 103 5.65 -0.57 -8.71
N ALA A 104 4.40 -0.87 -8.41
CA ALA A 104 3.25 -0.37 -9.16
C ALA A 104 3.23 1.17 -9.23
N TYR A 105 3.55 1.87 -8.13
CA TYR A 105 3.64 3.33 -8.08
C TYR A 105 4.66 3.90 -9.07
N ASN A 106 5.82 3.25 -9.19
CA ASN A 106 6.88 3.65 -10.12
C ASN A 106 6.50 3.26 -11.56
N TYR A 107 5.98 2.04 -11.76
CA TYR A 107 5.58 1.57 -13.10
C TYR A 107 4.58 2.50 -13.77
N LEU A 108 3.59 3.00 -13.02
CA LEU A 108 2.58 3.93 -13.52
C LEU A 108 3.12 5.33 -13.78
N ASN A 109 4.11 5.77 -13.02
CA ASN A 109 4.69 7.11 -13.11
C ASN A 109 6.09 7.13 -13.76
N TYR A 110 6.52 6.02 -14.35
CA TYR A 110 7.89 5.87 -14.85
C TYR A 110 8.32 6.97 -15.83
N ASP A 111 7.41 7.38 -16.72
CA ASP A 111 7.69 8.46 -17.67
C ASP A 111 7.96 9.81 -17.00
N LYS A 112 7.50 10.03 -15.76
CA LYS A 112 7.82 11.21 -14.97
C LYS A 112 9.20 11.11 -14.29
N PHE A 113 9.63 9.90 -13.95
CA PHE A 113 10.82 9.67 -13.11
C PHE A 113 12.09 9.33 -13.91
N LYS A 114 11.97 8.66 -15.03
CA LYS A 114 13.09 8.08 -15.80
C LYS A 114 14.19 9.07 -16.22
N ASP A 115 13.84 10.35 -16.39
CA ASP A 115 14.76 11.39 -16.85
C ASP A 115 15.14 12.38 -15.73
N LEU A 116 14.67 12.15 -14.47
CA LEU A 116 15.01 12.99 -13.33
C LEU A 116 16.45 12.75 -12.87
N PRO A 117 17.10 13.75 -12.27
CA PRO A 117 18.40 13.59 -11.63
C PRO A 117 18.40 12.47 -10.57
N ILE A 118 19.48 11.68 -10.53
CA ILE A 118 19.71 10.67 -9.49
C ILE A 118 20.29 11.36 -8.26
N VAL A 119 19.57 11.27 -7.14
CA VAL A 119 19.89 11.96 -5.88
C VAL A 119 20.25 11.01 -4.73
N GLY A 120 20.28 9.71 -4.99
CA GLY A 120 20.62 8.68 -4.03
C GLY A 120 20.64 7.29 -4.65
N GLN A 121 21.10 6.29 -3.91
CA GLN A 121 21.22 4.91 -4.41
C GLN A 121 19.88 4.17 -4.31
N GLY A 122 19.34 4.02 -3.11
CA GLY A 122 18.11 3.29 -2.85
C GLY A 122 18.16 1.79 -3.13
N GLY A 123 17.02 1.10 -2.99
CA GLY A 123 16.88 -0.31 -3.28
C GLY A 123 17.74 -1.21 -2.39
N SER A 124 18.23 -2.32 -2.93
CA SER A 124 19.11 -3.26 -2.22
C SER A 124 20.48 -2.69 -1.89
N GLY A 125 20.88 -1.58 -2.51
CA GLY A 125 22.13 -0.86 -2.25
C GLY A 125 22.14 -0.06 -0.95
N GLY A 126 20.98 0.10 -0.32
CA GLY A 126 20.81 0.82 0.95
C GLY A 126 20.56 2.31 0.79
N ASN A 127 20.45 3.01 1.92
CA ASN A 127 20.11 4.43 2.00
C ASN A 127 21.37 5.30 1.88
N THR A 128 21.84 5.53 0.64
CA THR A 128 23.02 6.39 0.39
C THR A 128 22.59 7.61 -0.40
N PRO A 129 22.39 8.78 0.26
CA PRO A 129 22.08 10.02 -0.43
C PRO A 129 23.31 10.55 -1.17
N TYR A 130 23.12 11.14 -2.33
CA TYR A 130 24.17 11.83 -3.10
C TYR A 130 24.11 13.32 -2.80
N GLU A 131 24.76 13.72 -1.70
CA GLU A 131 24.62 15.03 -1.08
C GLU A 131 24.92 16.20 -2.05
N GLU A 132 25.95 16.05 -2.89
CA GLU A 132 26.31 17.06 -3.90
C GLU A 132 25.23 17.22 -4.98
N GLU A 133 24.64 16.13 -5.45
CA GLU A 133 23.55 16.17 -6.42
C GLU A 133 22.26 16.73 -5.79
N ILE A 134 21.98 16.40 -4.54
CA ILE A 134 20.85 16.97 -3.78
C ILE A 134 20.98 18.49 -3.68
N ILE A 135 22.16 19.00 -3.31
CA ILE A 135 22.44 20.44 -3.23
C ILE A 135 22.27 21.10 -4.60
N LYS A 136 22.72 20.44 -5.67
CA LYS A 136 22.60 20.97 -7.03
C LYS A 136 21.15 20.99 -7.53
N VAL A 137 20.36 19.95 -7.22
CA VAL A 137 18.92 19.87 -7.55
C VAL A 137 18.12 20.89 -6.72
N ASN A 138 18.55 21.15 -5.48
CA ASN A 138 18.02 22.15 -4.56
C ASN A 138 16.48 22.08 -4.36
N PRO A 139 15.95 20.96 -3.84
CA PRO A 139 14.52 20.86 -3.52
C PRO A 139 14.15 21.74 -2.32
N ASP A 140 12.89 22.15 -2.22
CA ASP A 140 12.38 22.94 -1.09
C ASP A 140 12.32 22.09 0.20
N VAL A 141 12.08 20.77 0.05
CA VAL A 141 12.04 19.81 1.16
C VAL A 141 12.48 18.42 0.69
N ILE A 142 13.08 17.66 1.59
CA ILE A 142 13.37 16.23 1.40
C ILE A 142 12.38 15.42 2.23
N ILE A 143 11.65 14.51 1.59
CA ILE A 143 10.79 13.51 2.25
C ILE A 143 11.58 12.21 2.34
N ALA A 144 11.90 11.75 3.54
CA ALA A 144 12.82 10.63 3.72
C ALA A 144 12.28 9.53 4.64
N ALA A 145 12.35 8.27 4.17
CA ALA A 145 12.14 7.09 4.99
C ALA A 145 13.49 6.68 5.64
N TYR A 146 14.06 7.59 6.41
CA TYR A 146 15.35 7.47 7.09
C TYR A 146 15.15 7.43 8.59
N THR A 147 16.15 6.95 9.33
CA THR A 147 16.21 7.13 10.78
C THR A 147 16.41 8.61 11.13
N GLN A 148 16.05 8.98 12.35
CA GLN A 148 16.28 10.34 12.84
C GLN A 148 17.72 10.80 12.65
N GLN A 149 18.71 9.94 12.97
CA GLN A 149 20.13 10.26 12.87
C GLN A 149 20.59 10.52 11.41
N GLU A 150 20.08 9.71 10.46
CA GLU A 150 20.38 9.89 9.03
C GLU A 150 19.77 11.19 8.51
N ALA A 151 18.54 11.50 8.90
CA ALA A 151 17.86 12.73 8.53
C ALA A 151 18.56 13.98 9.07
N ASP A 152 18.94 13.98 10.35
CA ASP A 152 19.68 15.09 10.98
C ASP A 152 21.01 15.34 10.28
N LYS A 153 21.74 14.25 9.95
CA LYS A 153 23.00 14.34 9.23
C LYS A 153 22.83 14.89 7.82
N LEU A 154 21.80 14.43 7.09
CA LEU A 154 21.52 14.90 5.75
C LEU A 154 21.13 16.38 5.74
N GLN A 155 20.21 16.78 6.63
CA GLN A 155 19.80 18.18 6.79
C GLN A 155 20.98 19.09 7.13
N ALA A 156 21.85 18.67 8.06
CA ALA A 156 23.03 19.46 8.43
C ALA A 156 24.02 19.64 7.27
N LYS A 157 24.14 18.65 6.36
CA LYS A 157 25.06 18.70 5.22
C LYS A 157 24.51 19.49 4.04
N THR A 158 23.23 19.37 3.77
CA THR A 158 22.59 19.98 2.60
C THR A 158 22.02 21.37 2.88
N GLY A 159 21.67 21.65 4.15
CA GLY A 159 20.92 22.83 4.54
C GLY A 159 19.45 22.82 4.15
N ILE A 160 18.97 21.70 3.57
CA ILE A 160 17.59 21.53 3.10
C ILE A 160 16.78 20.84 4.19
N PRO A 161 15.54 21.27 4.50
CA PRO A 161 14.67 20.59 5.46
C PRO A 161 14.45 19.13 5.11
N VAL A 162 14.61 18.23 6.09
CA VAL A 162 14.35 16.78 5.93
C VAL A 162 13.22 16.38 6.84
N VAL A 163 12.09 15.97 6.27
CA VAL A 163 10.92 15.45 6.98
C VAL A 163 10.91 13.93 6.90
N CYS A 164 10.95 13.28 8.05
CA CYS A 164 10.90 11.83 8.12
C CYS A 164 9.47 11.30 8.00
N VAL A 165 9.34 10.27 7.20
CA VAL A 165 8.14 9.44 7.02
C VAL A 165 8.50 7.98 7.22
N ALA A 166 7.53 7.14 7.62
CA ALA A 166 7.75 5.71 7.82
C ALA A 166 6.44 4.92 7.70
N TYR A 167 6.56 3.64 7.43
CA TYR A 167 5.52 2.64 7.66
C TYR A 167 6.15 1.25 7.72
N ASP A 168 5.49 0.34 8.40
CA ASP A 168 5.89 -1.06 8.52
C ASP A 168 4.71 -1.98 8.18
N GLY A 169 4.75 -2.59 6.98
CA GLY A 169 3.69 -3.47 6.51
C GLY A 169 2.40 -2.77 6.10
N ILE A 170 1.27 -3.48 6.23
CA ILE A 170 -0.08 -2.98 5.92
C ILE A 170 -0.80 -2.54 7.19
N PHE A 171 -1.65 -1.52 7.09
CA PHE A 171 -2.47 -1.02 8.19
C PHE A 171 -1.68 -0.49 9.41
N ASP A 172 -0.45 -0.09 9.18
CA ASP A 172 0.38 0.54 10.21
C ASP A 172 -0.09 1.97 10.48
N PRO A 173 -0.37 2.35 11.75
CA PRO A 173 -0.76 3.73 12.10
C PRO A 173 0.28 4.78 11.72
N THR A 174 1.57 4.43 11.65
CA THR A 174 2.64 5.35 11.24
C THR A 174 2.50 5.74 9.77
N MET A 175 1.89 4.87 8.94
CA MET A 175 1.58 5.21 7.56
C MET A 175 0.51 6.31 7.45
N ASP A 176 -0.53 6.23 8.28
CA ASP A 176 -1.57 7.28 8.31
C ASP A 176 -0.94 8.62 8.66
N GLN A 177 -0.10 8.66 9.71
CA GLN A 177 0.66 9.87 10.11
C GLN A 177 1.58 10.36 8.98
N SER A 178 2.29 9.47 8.30
CA SER A 178 3.17 9.82 7.18
C SER A 178 2.40 10.42 6.00
N LEU A 179 1.23 9.87 5.68
CA LEU A 179 0.36 10.43 4.63
C LEU A 179 -0.21 11.79 5.02
N GLU A 180 -0.57 12.02 6.28
CA GLU A 180 -1.02 13.33 6.77
C GLU A 180 0.10 14.38 6.65
N LEU A 181 1.35 14.00 6.98
CA LEU A 181 2.54 14.86 6.81
C LEU A 181 2.73 15.20 5.32
N ILE A 182 2.75 14.21 4.44
CA ILE A 182 2.90 14.41 3.00
C ILE A 182 1.76 15.27 2.45
N GLY A 183 0.54 15.02 2.89
CA GLY A 183 -0.62 15.83 2.52
C GLY A 183 -0.43 17.30 2.85
N THR A 184 0.08 17.60 4.04
CA THR A 184 0.37 18.96 4.52
C THR A 184 1.49 19.61 3.70
N LEU A 185 2.61 18.89 3.49
CA LEU A 185 3.77 19.39 2.74
C LEU A 185 3.43 19.71 1.28
N LEU A 186 2.64 18.85 0.63
CA LEU A 186 2.39 18.93 -0.80
C LEU A 186 1.04 19.57 -1.17
N GLY A 187 0.24 19.96 -0.16
CA GLY A 187 -1.12 20.49 -0.39
C GLY A 187 -2.09 19.44 -0.89
N LYS A 188 -1.96 18.19 -0.41
CA LYS A 188 -2.74 17.00 -0.84
C LYS A 188 -3.55 16.36 0.29
N GLN A 189 -3.93 17.15 1.31
CA GLN A 189 -4.59 16.64 2.52
C GLN A 189 -5.86 15.82 2.21
N GLU A 190 -6.69 16.30 1.29
CA GLU A 190 -7.93 15.59 0.91
C GLU A 190 -7.61 14.22 0.31
N ARG A 191 -6.66 14.18 -0.62
CA ARG A 191 -6.24 12.90 -1.24
C ARG A 191 -5.62 11.94 -0.23
N CYS A 192 -4.79 12.41 0.66
CA CYS A 192 -4.18 11.58 1.71
C CYS A 192 -5.26 11.02 2.64
N LYS A 193 -6.26 11.84 3.01
CA LYS A 193 -7.40 11.37 3.79
C LYS A 193 -8.19 10.28 3.07
N GLU A 194 -8.47 10.41 1.77
CA GLU A 194 -9.13 9.35 0.98
C GLU A 194 -8.36 8.02 1.03
N VAL A 195 -7.03 8.08 0.92
CA VAL A 195 -6.17 6.88 0.97
C VAL A 195 -6.23 6.24 2.36
N ILE A 196 -6.13 7.03 3.42
CA ILE A 196 -6.23 6.57 4.81
C ILE A 196 -7.60 5.93 5.05
N ASP A 197 -8.68 6.61 4.69
CA ASP A 197 -10.05 6.12 4.85
C ASP A 197 -10.25 4.78 4.12
N TYR A 198 -9.71 4.65 2.89
CA TYR A 198 -9.75 3.41 2.13
C TYR A 198 -9.01 2.26 2.84
N MET A 199 -7.79 2.50 3.33
CA MET A 199 -7.01 1.48 4.05
C MET A 199 -7.71 1.05 5.33
N GLN A 200 -8.25 1.99 6.11
CA GLN A 200 -8.99 1.68 7.33
C GLN A 200 -10.29 0.91 7.04
N ALA A 201 -11.01 1.27 5.99
CA ALA A 201 -12.19 0.54 5.55
C ALA A 201 -11.85 -0.90 5.11
N ALA A 202 -10.76 -1.08 4.34
CA ALA A 202 -10.28 -2.40 3.92
C ALA A 202 -9.89 -3.27 5.12
N LYS A 203 -9.14 -2.70 6.09
CA LYS A 203 -8.79 -3.38 7.35
C LYS A 203 -10.03 -3.88 8.09
N GLN A 204 -11.02 -3.00 8.24
CA GLN A 204 -12.26 -3.33 8.94
C GLN A 204 -13.08 -4.38 8.18
N ASP A 205 -13.20 -4.26 6.87
CA ASP A 205 -13.94 -5.22 6.03
C ASP A 205 -13.30 -6.61 6.08
N LEU A 206 -11.99 -6.72 5.87
CA LEU A 206 -11.24 -7.98 5.96
C LEU A 206 -11.42 -8.68 7.30
N ASN A 207 -11.22 -7.92 8.39
CA ASN A 207 -11.41 -8.44 9.75
C ASN A 207 -12.87 -8.88 10.00
N ASN A 208 -13.86 -8.08 9.61
CA ASN A 208 -15.27 -8.37 9.85
C ASN A 208 -15.77 -9.63 9.14
N ARG A 209 -15.16 -9.98 8.00
CA ARG A 209 -15.52 -11.20 7.26
C ARG A 209 -15.10 -12.48 7.97
N THR A 210 -14.08 -12.43 8.82
CA THR A 210 -13.39 -13.64 9.30
C THR A 210 -13.23 -13.73 10.82
N LYS A 211 -13.39 -12.62 11.57
CA LYS A 211 -13.15 -12.54 13.02
C LYS A 211 -14.00 -13.50 13.86
N ASP A 212 -15.19 -13.84 13.36
CA ASP A 212 -16.13 -14.68 14.09
C ASP A 212 -16.03 -16.17 13.71
N ILE A 213 -15.08 -16.54 12.82
CA ILE A 213 -14.82 -17.93 12.44
C ILE A 213 -14.00 -18.58 13.57
N PRO A 214 -14.50 -19.64 14.21
CA PRO A 214 -13.76 -20.36 15.27
C PRO A 214 -12.44 -20.95 14.75
N ASP A 215 -11.39 -20.95 15.58
CA ASP A 215 -10.06 -21.41 15.18
C ASP A 215 -9.99 -22.89 14.79
N ASP A 216 -10.87 -23.71 15.33
CA ASP A 216 -11.01 -25.15 14.98
C ASP A 216 -11.68 -25.38 13.63
N GLN A 217 -12.33 -24.36 13.08
CA GLN A 217 -12.94 -24.38 11.75
C GLN A 217 -12.05 -23.74 10.66
N LYS A 218 -10.96 -23.07 11.07
CA LYS A 218 -10.03 -22.45 10.12
C LYS A 218 -9.06 -23.50 9.57
N PRO A 219 -8.92 -23.59 8.21
CA PRO A 219 -7.82 -24.38 7.66
C PRO A 219 -6.47 -23.76 8.02
N THR A 220 -5.46 -24.61 8.14
CA THR A 220 -4.09 -24.20 8.37
C THR A 220 -3.47 -23.72 7.07
N VAL A 221 -2.73 -22.60 7.14
CA VAL A 221 -2.10 -21.99 5.96
C VAL A 221 -0.60 -21.81 6.17
N PHE A 222 0.13 -21.79 5.06
CA PHE A 222 1.57 -21.56 5.03
C PHE A 222 1.91 -20.63 3.87
N SER A 223 2.74 -19.60 4.11
CA SER A 223 3.33 -18.77 3.05
C SER A 223 4.79 -19.19 2.87
N GLY A 224 5.13 -19.72 1.70
CA GLY A 224 6.48 -20.18 1.36
C GLY A 224 7.13 -19.38 0.25
N ALA A 225 8.41 -19.60 0.06
CA ALA A 225 9.23 -18.90 -0.95
C ALA A 225 9.29 -17.37 -0.77
N VAL A 226 9.08 -16.88 0.45
CA VAL A 226 9.08 -15.44 0.75
C VAL A 226 10.47 -14.84 0.54
N SER A 227 10.52 -13.70 -0.17
CA SER A 227 11.76 -12.95 -0.41
C SER A 227 12.13 -12.08 0.79
N PHE A 228 13.35 -12.26 1.31
CA PHE A 228 13.96 -11.35 2.28
C PHE A 228 15.49 -11.54 2.26
N ARG A 229 16.24 -10.46 2.17
CA ARG A 229 17.72 -10.51 2.05
C ARG A 229 18.20 -11.48 0.96
N GLY A 230 17.42 -11.60 -0.14
CA GLY A 230 17.64 -12.54 -1.24
C GLY A 230 16.44 -13.46 -1.47
N GLY A 231 16.56 -14.37 -2.45
CA GLY A 231 15.54 -15.37 -2.78
C GLY A 231 15.69 -16.62 -1.94
N HIS A 232 14.56 -17.25 -1.59
CA HIS A 232 14.49 -18.50 -0.83
C HIS A 232 13.55 -19.51 -1.51
N GLY A 233 13.78 -20.79 -1.31
CA GLY A 233 12.87 -21.88 -1.67
C GLY A 233 11.65 -21.92 -0.74
N ILE A 234 10.96 -23.04 -0.72
CA ILE A 234 9.74 -23.21 0.12
C ILE A 234 10.00 -22.93 1.62
N GLU A 235 11.24 -23.10 2.09
CA GLU A 235 11.69 -22.89 3.46
C GLU A 235 11.70 -21.41 3.89
N GLY A 236 11.73 -20.46 2.94
CA GLY A 236 11.58 -19.04 3.23
C GLY A 236 10.15 -18.70 3.53
N THR A 237 9.86 -18.22 4.74
CA THR A 237 8.50 -17.97 5.23
C THR A 237 8.40 -16.71 6.08
N TYR A 238 7.20 -16.44 6.63
CA TYR A 238 6.93 -15.23 7.41
C TYR A 238 5.95 -15.54 8.54
N ALA A 239 6.37 -15.34 9.78
CA ALA A 239 5.49 -15.36 10.94
C ALA A 239 4.73 -14.03 11.05
N GLN A 240 3.47 -14.08 11.45
CA GLN A 240 2.58 -12.92 11.40
C GLN A 240 2.50 -12.31 9.99
N PHE A 241 2.39 -13.18 8.97
CA PHE A 241 2.33 -12.75 7.57
C PHE A 241 1.19 -11.76 7.33
N PRO A 242 1.48 -10.48 6.95
CA PRO A 242 0.48 -9.40 6.99
C PRO A 242 -0.83 -9.68 6.25
N PRO A 243 -0.85 -10.26 5.03
CA PRO A 243 -2.10 -10.65 4.38
C PRO A 243 -2.92 -11.68 5.16
N PHE A 244 -2.27 -12.61 5.89
CA PHE A 244 -2.96 -13.62 6.70
C PHE A 244 -3.49 -13.02 8.01
N VAL A 245 -2.72 -12.15 8.66
CA VAL A 245 -3.17 -11.41 9.86
C VAL A 245 -4.42 -10.60 9.56
N ALA A 246 -4.47 -9.91 8.42
CA ALA A 246 -5.60 -9.08 8.02
C ALA A 246 -6.94 -9.84 7.93
N ILE A 247 -6.90 -11.15 7.66
CA ILE A 247 -8.06 -12.04 7.51
C ILE A 247 -8.17 -13.08 8.63
N ASN A 248 -7.45 -12.90 9.73
CA ASN A 248 -7.45 -13.84 10.87
C ASN A 248 -7.16 -15.29 10.46
N ALA A 249 -6.28 -15.52 9.48
CA ALA A 249 -5.94 -16.87 9.02
C ALA A 249 -5.03 -17.58 10.01
N LYS A 250 -5.13 -18.92 10.04
CA LYS A 250 -4.34 -19.78 10.93
C LYS A 250 -3.01 -20.14 10.29
N ASN A 251 -2.04 -19.21 10.36
CA ASN A 251 -0.70 -19.41 9.83
C ASN A 251 0.10 -20.36 10.73
N VAL A 252 0.54 -21.51 10.20
CA VAL A 252 1.31 -22.51 10.99
C VAL A 252 2.65 -21.97 11.51
N VAL A 253 3.21 -20.97 10.83
CA VAL A 253 4.50 -20.36 11.18
C VAL A 253 4.43 -19.60 12.51
N ASP A 254 3.22 -19.12 12.89
CA ASP A 254 3.01 -18.35 14.10
C ASP A 254 3.25 -19.17 15.38
N GLU A 255 3.21 -20.53 15.30
CA GLU A 255 3.64 -21.41 16.41
C GLU A 255 5.09 -21.18 16.84
N THR A 256 5.94 -20.61 15.97
CA THR A 256 7.34 -20.32 16.32
C THR A 256 7.48 -19.24 17.38
N GLY A 257 6.43 -18.45 17.63
CA GLY A 257 6.47 -17.27 18.50
C GLY A 257 7.39 -16.16 18.00
N LYS A 258 7.83 -16.24 16.73
CA LYS A 258 8.63 -15.22 16.05
C LYS A 258 7.73 -14.24 15.32
N ASP A 259 8.32 -13.17 14.83
CA ASP A 259 7.70 -12.18 13.99
C ASP A 259 8.61 -11.92 12.76
N GLY A 260 7.98 -11.62 11.61
CA GLY A 260 8.71 -11.33 10.39
C GLY A 260 9.21 -12.56 9.62
N SER A 261 10.12 -12.30 8.68
CA SER A 261 10.67 -13.32 7.78
C SER A 261 11.69 -14.23 8.48
N LEU A 262 11.63 -15.52 8.16
CA LEU A 262 12.53 -16.54 8.70
C LEU A 262 12.68 -17.74 7.75
N ILE A 263 13.69 -18.57 8.01
CA ILE A 263 13.89 -19.86 7.36
C ILE A 263 13.39 -20.95 8.30
N ILE A 264 12.67 -21.93 7.73
CA ILE A 264 12.14 -23.10 8.43
C ILE A 264 12.64 -24.37 7.74
N ASP A 265 13.08 -25.35 8.53
CA ASP A 265 13.48 -26.66 7.99
C ASP A 265 12.27 -27.37 7.34
N LYS A 266 12.53 -28.10 6.25
CA LYS A 266 11.52 -28.86 5.50
C LYS A 266 10.80 -29.90 6.38
N GLU A 267 11.49 -30.51 7.33
CA GLU A 267 10.94 -31.44 8.31
C GLU A 267 9.86 -30.76 9.19
N LYS A 268 10.05 -29.48 9.53
CA LYS A 268 9.05 -28.71 10.27
C LYS A 268 7.82 -28.43 9.42
N ILE A 269 8.00 -28.14 8.13
CA ILE A 269 6.90 -27.96 7.17
C ILE A 269 6.10 -29.27 7.01
N LEU A 270 6.77 -30.43 6.93
CA LEU A 270 6.11 -31.73 6.94
C LEU A 270 5.34 -32.00 8.25
N THR A 271 5.90 -31.58 9.37
CA THR A 271 5.25 -31.75 10.68
C THR A 271 3.98 -30.91 10.78
N TRP A 272 4.02 -29.66 10.31
CA TRP A 272 2.83 -28.78 10.24
C TRP A 272 1.80 -29.28 9.25
N ASN A 273 2.27 -29.75 8.09
CA ASN A 273 1.47 -30.30 7.01
C ASN A 273 0.23 -29.44 6.68
N PRO A 274 0.44 -28.16 6.27
CA PRO A 274 -0.64 -27.19 6.13
C PRO A 274 -1.70 -27.62 5.10
N ASP A 275 -2.95 -27.19 5.32
CA ASP A 275 -4.06 -27.47 4.42
C ASP A 275 -3.95 -26.68 3.10
N ILE A 276 -3.35 -25.48 3.15
CA ILE A 276 -3.21 -24.58 2.00
C ILE A 276 -1.81 -23.95 2.03
N ILE A 277 -1.17 -23.88 0.85
CA ILE A 277 0.13 -23.24 0.67
C ILE A 277 0.00 -22.08 -0.32
N PHE A 278 0.54 -20.91 0.05
CA PHE A 278 0.75 -19.79 -0.86
C PHE A 278 2.24 -19.60 -1.09
N LEU A 279 2.64 -19.42 -2.35
CA LEU A 279 4.04 -19.24 -2.74
C LEU A 279 4.26 -17.83 -3.31
N ASP A 280 5.36 -17.19 -2.89
CA ASP A 280 5.82 -15.94 -3.49
C ASP A 280 6.30 -16.23 -4.94
N PRO A 281 5.69 -15.64 -5.96
CA PRO A 281 6.03 -15.90 -7.35
C PRO A 281 7.44 -15.45 -7.73
N ASN A 282 8.06 -14.51 -7.01
CA ASN A 282 9.43 -14.08 -7.28
C ASN A 282 10.43 -15.24 -7.16
N ASN A 283 10.16 -16.20 -6.29
CA ASN A 283 11.05 -17.33 -6.02
C ASN A 283 10.49 -18.67 -6.52
N ILE A 284 9.42 -18.66 -7.32
CA ILE A 284 8.77 -19.88 -7.81
C ILE A 284 9.74 -20.80 -8.58
N GLN A 285 10.77 -20.24 -9.21
CA GLN A 285 11.78 -21.03 -9.90
C GLN A 285 12.64 -21.84 -8.92
N LEU A 286 13.01 -21.28 -7.76
CA LEU A 286 13.74 -22.01 -6.72
C LEU A 286 12.89 -23.19 -6.20
N VAL A 287 11.59 -22.98 -5.99
CA VAL A 287 10.66 -24.04 -5.58
C VAL A 287 10.54 -25.12 -6.65
N ARG A 288 10.47 -24.74 -7.94
CA ARG A 288 10.40 -25.70 -9.05
C ARG A 288 11.67 -26.54 -9.20
N ASP A 289 12.83 -25.93 -8.99
CA ASP A 289 14.09 -26.64 -9.07
C ASP A 289 14.26 -27.59 -7.89
N ASP A 290 13.94 -27.15 -6.67
CA ASP A 290 13.91 -28.00 -5.49
C ASP A 290 12.90 -29.16 -5.61
N TYR A 291 11.74 -28.92 -6.23
CA TYR A 291 10.76 -29.97 -6.51
C TYR A 291 11.31 -31.09 -7.40
N LYS A 292 12.15 -30.74 -8.40
CA LYS A 292 12.79 -31.75 -9.27
C LYS A 292 13.75 -32.63 -8.49
N ASP A 293 14.48 -32.04 -7.55
CA ASP A 293 15.51 -32.72 -6.76
C ASP A 293 14.92 -33.48 -5.56
N ASN A 294 13.80 -33.00 -5.01
CA ASN A 294 13.15 -33.53 -3.80
C ASN A 294 11.63 -33.78 -3.98
N PRO A 295 11.19 -34.53 -5.00
CA PRO A 295 9.75 -34.71 -5.31
C PRO A 295 8.97 -35.36 -4.17
N ASP A 296 9.57 -36.28 -3.42
CA ASP A 296 8.93 -37.00 -2.32
C ASP A 296 8.52 -36.06 -1.17
N PHE A 297 9.32 -35.04 -0.88
CA PHE A 297 8.98 -34.02 0.10
C PHE A 297 7.67 -33.34 -0.29
N TYR A 298 7.58 -32.82 -1.51
CA TYR A 298 6.40 -32.12 -1.99
C TYR A 298 5.16 -33.02 -2.06
N HIS A 299 5.32 -34.25 -2.56
CA HIS A 299 4.22 -35.23 -2.65
C HIS A 299 3.70 -35.66 -1.27
N SER A 300 4.50 -35.49 -0.21
CA SER A 300 4.07 -35.80 1.17
C SER A 300 3.20 -34.70 1.77
N LEU A 301 3.19 -33.48 1.21
CA LEU A 301 2.41 -32.36 1.72
C LEU A 301 0.94 -32.48 1.32
N LYS A 302 0.04 -32.41 2.31
CA LYS A 302 -1.41 -32.44 2.12
C LYS A 302 -1.91 -31.43 1.10
N ALA A 303 -1.43 -30.16 1.20
CA ALA A 303 -1.80 -29.09 0.28
C ALA A 303 -1.44 -29.43 -1.18
N VAL A 304 -0.31 -30.12 -1.42
CA VAL A 304 0.09 -30.57 -2.77
C VAL A 304 -0.81 -31.69 -3.26
N GLN A 305 -1.09 -32.69 -2.41
CA GLN A 305 -1.98 -33.79 -2.75
C GLN A 305 -3.42 -33.33 -3.08
N ASP A 306 -3.90 -32.34 -2.34
CA ASP A 306 -5.25 -31.76 -2.50
C ASP A 306 -5.32 -30.70 -3.63
N GLY A 307 -4.18 -30.36 -4.28
CA GLY A 307 -4.12 -29.31 -5.30
C GLY A 307 -4.35 -27.90 -4.75
N LYS A 308 -4.05 -27.67 -3.46
CA LYS A 308 -4.27 -26.40 -2.75
C LYS A 308 -2.97 -25.61 -2.58
N VAL A 309 -2.23 -25.47 -3.67
CA VAL A 309 -1.02 -24.65 -3.75
C VAL A 309 -1.31 -23.49 -4.69
N TYR A 310 -1.18 -22.27 -4.18
CA TYR A 310 -1.51 -21.03 -4.88
C TYR A 310 -0.31 -20.10 -4.91
N THR A 311 -0.37 -19.06 -5.74
CA THR A 311 0.58 -17.96 -5.71
C THR A 311 -0.16 -16.68 -5.37
N GLN A 312 0.50 -15.78 -4.66
CA GLN A 312 0.06 -14.41 -4.44
C GLN A 312 0.91 -13.48 -5.31
N ILE A 313 0.50 -12.22 -5.47
CA ILE A 313 1.36 -11.23 -6.12
C ILE A 313 2.50 -10.88 -5.15
N ALA A 314 3.73 -10.76 -5.65
CA ALA A 314 4.84 -10.32 -4.81
C ALA A 314 4.63 -8.86 -4.40
N TYR A 315 4.41 -8.61 -3.12
CA TYR A 315 4.10 -7.27 -2.61
C TYR A 315 5.28 -6.57 -1.93
N ASN A 316 6.37 -7.29 -1.65
CA ASN A 316 7.52 -6.72 -0.96
C ASN A 316 8.68 -6.45 -1.92
N TRP A 317 8.74 -5.23 -2.43
CA TRP A 317 9.83 -4.74 -3.25
C TRP A 317 10.13 -3.29 -2.88
N TYR A 318 11.33 -3.05 -2.36
CA TYR A 318 11.70 -1.76 -1.78
C TYR A 318 10.63 -1.29 -0.76
N THR A 319 10.47 -2.12 0.26
CA THR A 319 9.39 -2.19 1.27
C THR A 319 8.02 -2.60 0.69
N THR A 320 7.00 -2.64 1.53
CA THR A 320 5.65 -3.14 1.23
C THR A 320 4.92 -2.28 0.22
N ASN A 321 4.48 -2.88 -0.91
CA ASN A 321 3.45 -2.32 -1.78
C ASN A 321 2.08 -2.56 -1.12
N VAL A 322 1.57 -1.57 -0.42
CA VAL A 322 0.40 -1.71 0.47
C VAL A 322 -0.85 -2.11 -0.30
N GLU A 323 -1.07 -1.53 -1.47
CA GLU A 323 -2.18 -1.86 -2.36
C GLU A 323 -2.17 -3.32 -2.81
N VAL A 324 -0.99 -3.87 -3.07
CA VAL A 324 -0.81 -5.28 -3.48
C VAL A 324 -1.06 -6.20 -2.29
N ALA A 325 -0.50 -5.88 -1.13
CA ALA A 325 -0.67 -6.69 0.08
C ALA A 325 -2.13 -6.73 0.57
N ILE A 326 -2.89 -5.62 0.40
CA ILE A 326 -4.33 -5.59 0.66
C ILE A 326 -5.08 -6.49 -0.35
N ALA A 327 -4.73 -6.42 -1.64
CA ALA A 327 -5.33 -7.29 -2.66
C ALA A 327 -5.05 -8.78 -2.39
N ASP A 328 -3.82 -9.11 -1.97
CA ASP A 328 -3.43 -10.47 -1.57
C ASP A 328 -4.22 -10.97 -0.35
N ALA A 329 -4.51 -10.09 0.62
CA ALA A 329 -5.37 -10.45 1.75
C ALA A 329 -6.79 -10.80 1.31
N TYR A 330 -7.39 -10.01 0.41
CA TYR A 330 -8.70 -10.34 -0.17
C TYR A 330 -8.66 -11.65 -0.97
N TYR A 331 -7.65 -11.83 -1.82
CA TYR A 331 -7.47 -13.04 -2.60
C TYR A 331 -7.32 -14.28 -1.72
N ALA A 332 -6.42 -14.23 -0.72
CA ALA A 332 -6.23 -15.31 0.22
C ALA A 332 -7.54 -15.63 0.97
N GLY A 333 -8.29 -14.59 1.36
CA GLY A 333 -9.59 -14.74 2.02
C GLY A 333 -10.59 -15.55 1.20
N THR A 334 -10.65 -15.37 -0.12
CA THR A 334 -11.55 -16.14 -1.00
C THR A 334 -11.16 -17.62 -1.14
N ILE A 335 -9.89 -17.96 -0.90
CA ILE A 335 -9.37 -19.32 -0.96
C ILE A 335 -9.51 -20.03 0.38
N ILE A 336 -9.18 -19.34 1.46
CA ILE A 336 -9.18 -19.91 2.82
C ILE A 336 -10.59 -20.04 3.35
N TYR A 337 -11.47 -19.11 3.01
CA TYR A 337 -12.86 -19.01 3.48
C TYR A 337 -13.83 -18.87 2.28
N PRO A 338 -14.01 -19.92 1.46
CA PRO A 338 -14.83 -19.92 0.26
C PRO A 338 -16.34 -19.71 0.52
#